data_a08966c1ef764b6dab7e1aef11f3ca6d
#
_entry.id   a08966c1ef764b6dab7e1aef11f3ca6d
#
_cell.length_a   1.000
_cell.length_b   1.000
_cell.length_c   1.000
_cell.angle_alpha   90.00
_cell.angle_beta   90.00
_cell.angle_gamma   90.00
#
_symmetry.space_group_name_H-M   'P 1'
#
loop_
_entity.id
_entity.type
_entity.pdbx_description
1 polymer ?
#
loop_
_entity_poly.entity_id
_entity_poly.type
_entity_poly.pdbx_seq_one_letter_code
_entity_poly.pdbx_strand_id
1 'polypeptide(L)'
;MAEVLNNIEELVDKNEKLIDIWGRRTPKFEKKYEQTVMRVISDYGVGASENTGAKGKVLGAGYEPYIMAFFIGLYAGKKLPLSEDSDDLKVLGQPLQFWGNLDSKKNRKAYPVLRSYIFMALVAKTDVDWIALDKGDIKANTVVLQLITTMEEYANYGFSVMEDKLKEDKGYFFSHRSFLDMFLQLTS
;
A
#
# COMPACT_ATOMS: atom_id res chain seq x y z
N MET A 1 -12.11 26.21 17.63
CA MET A 1 -11.39 25.28 16.74
C MET A 1 -11.72 23.82 17.03
N ALA A 2 -11.77 23.37 18.29
CA ALA A 2 -12.18 22.00 18.65
C ALA A 2 -13.65 21.67 18.29
N GLU A 3 -14.58 22.62 18.45
CA GLU A 3 -16.01 22.44 18.06
C GLU A 3 -16.22 22.33 16.56
N VAL A 4 -15.41 23.02 15.76
CA VAL A 4 -15.46 22.92 14.29
C VAL A 4 -14.92 21.57 13.79
N LEU A 5 -13.90 21.03 14.48
CA LEU A 5 -13.36 19.70 14.20
C LEU A 5 -14.34 18.59 14.60
N ASN A 6 -15.03 18.73 15.73
CA ASN A 6 -16.09 17.79 16.15
C ASN A 6 -17.29 17.80 15.17
N ASN A 7 -17.70 18.97 14.67
CA ASN A 7 -18.79 19.06 13.68
C ASN A 7 -18.43 18.47 12.31
N ILE A 8 -17.15 18.48 11.90
CA ILE A 8 -16.70 17.83 10.67
C ILE A 8 -16.67 16.31 10.84
N GLU A 9 -16.43 15.80 12.04
CA GLU A 9 -16.48 14.35 12.34
C GLU A 9 -17.94 13.82 12.37
N GLU A 10 -18.93 14.64 12.72
CA GLU A 10 -20.35 14.27 12.71
C GLU A 10 -21.00 14.27 11.31
N LEU A 11 -20.37 14.92 10.33
CA LEU A 11 -20.82 14.97 8.94
C LEU A 11 -20.32 13.78 8.08
N VAL A 12 -19.67 12.79 8.69
CA VAL A 12 -19.46 11.50 8.00
C VAL A 12 -20.85 10.87 7.83
N ASP A 13 -21.33 10.94 6.60
CA ASP A 13 -22.62 10.42 6.18
C ASP A 13 -22.79 9.00 6.72
N LYS A 14 -23.84 8.75 7.53
CA LYS A 14 -24.15 7.43 8.11
C LYS A 14 -24.27 6.31 7.08
N ASN A 15 -24.25 6.65 5.79
CA ASN A 15 -24.31 5.73 4.65
C ASN A 15 -22.95 5.55 3.93
N GLU A 16 -21.86 6.20 4.37
CA GLU A 16 -20.59 6.06 3.69
C GLU A 16 -19.97 4.70 3.96
N LYS A 17 -19.55 4.00 2.90
CA LYS A 17 -18.93 2.67 3.02
C LYS A 17 -17.53 2.78 3.59
N LEU A 18 -17.17 1.86 4.51
CA LEU A 18 -15.85 1.80 5.13
C LEU A 18 -14.70 1.78 4.09
N ILE A 19 -14.90 1.13 2.95
CA ILE A 19 -13.93 1.09 1.85
C ILE A 19 -13.67 2.47 1.24
N ASP A 20 -14.65 3.38 1.27
CA ASP A 20 -14.50 4.72 0.70
C ASP A 20 -13.75 5.63 1.69
N ILE A 21 -14.01 5.50 2.98
CA ILE A 21 -13.25 6.19 4.04
C ILE A 21 -11.77 5.72 3.99
N TRP A 22 -11.55 4.41 3.91
CA TRP A 22 -10.21 3.83 3.77
C TRP A 22 -9.55 4.27 2.46
N GLY A 23 -10.29 4.31 1.36
CA GLY A 23 -9.79 4.72 0.04
C GLY A 23 -9.20 6.14 0.00
N ARG A 24 -9.67 7.06 0.85
CA ARG A 24 -9.13 8.42 0.95
C ARG A 24 -7.81 8.51 1.73
N ARG A 25 -7.40 7.45 2.40
CA ARG A 25 -6.15 7.44 3.15
C ARG A 25 -4.95 7.23 2.21
N THR A 26 -3.83 7.74 2.65
CA THR A 26 -2.54 7.57 1.98
C THR A 26 -1.61 6.86 2.96
N PRO A 27 -1.15 5.64 2.66
CA PRO A 27 -0.28 4.90 3.57
C PRO A 27 1.12 5.49 3.62
N LYS A 28 1.83 5.17 4.70
CA LYS A 28 3.22 5.53 4.92
C LYS A 28 4.15 4.36 4.61
N PHE A 29 5.43 4.67 4.48
CA PHE A 29 6.52 3.71 4.37
C PHE A 29 7.81 4.30 4.95
N GLU A 30 8.80 3.49 5.29
CA GLU A 30 10.09 3.96 5.77
C GLU A 30 10.91 4.57 4.63
N LYS A 31 11.41 5.78 4.82
CA LYS A 31 12.14 6.58 3.80
C LYS A 31 13.30 5.82 3.16
N LYS A 32 13.95 4.91 3.90
CA LYS A 32 15.06 4.11 3.36
C LYS A 32 14.68 3.36 2.09
N TYR A 33 13.43 2.87 2.00
CA TYR A 33 12.97 2.10 0.83
C TYR A 33 12.72 2.96 -0.41
N GLU A 34 12.67 4.29 -0.27
CA GLU A 34 12.55 5.16 -1.44
C GLU A 34 13.72 4.97 -2.42
N GLN A 35 14.94 4.95 -1.89
CA GLN A 35 16.15 4.86 -2.71
C GLN A 35 16.55 3.41 -2.98
N THR A 36 16.34 2.52 -2.00
CA THR A 36 16.82 1.13 -2.07
C THR A 36 15.89 0.21 -2.85
N VAL A 37 14.60 0.54 -2.93
CA VAL A 37 13.59 -0.28 -3.62
C VAL A 37 12.79 0.52 -4.64
N MET A 38 12.03 1.53 -4.19
CA MET A 38 11.00 2.16 -5.02
C MET A 38 11.58 2.82 -6.27
N ARG A 39 12.64 3.63 -6.13
CA ARG A 39 13.30 4.28 -7.26
C ARG A 39 14.13 3.33 -8.11
N VAL A 40 14.49 2.17 -7.58
CA VAL A 40 15.23 1.16 -8.34
C VAL A 40 14.32 0.50 -9.38
N ILE A 41 13.12 0.07 -8.97
CA ILE A 41 12.24 -0.76 -9.80
C ILE A 41 11.08 0.00 -10.45
N SER A 42 10.83 1.27 -10.08
CA SER A 42 9.70 2.06 -10.60
C SER A 42 10.07 3.51 -10.91
N ASP A 43 9.16 4.22 -11.59
CA ASP A 43 9.24 5.66 -11.85
C ASP A 43 8.77 6.51 -10.65
N TYR A 44 9.02 6.07 -9.42
CA TYR A 44 8.62 6.78 -8.20
C TYR A 44 9.17 8.22 -8.19
N GLY A 45 8.27 9.18 -8.02
CA GLY A 45 8.61 10.62 -7.92
C GLY A 45 8.81 11.34 -9.26
N VAL A 46 8.83 10.63 -10.40
CA VAL A 46 9.03 11.22 -11.73
C VAL A 46 7.73 11.27 -12.53
N GLY A 47 6.69 10.61 -12.03
CA GLY A 47 5.46 10.38 -12.78
C GLY A 47 5.62 9.25 -13.79
N ALA A 48 4.50 8.60 -14.15
CA ALA A 48 4.54 7.53 -15.14
C ALA A 48 4.86 8.10 -16.52
N SER A 49 5.98 7.71 -17.07
CA SER A 49 6.35 8.04 -18.45
C SER A 49 5.95 6.92 -19.42
N GLU A 50 5.70 7.27 -20.68
CA GLU A 50 5.41 6.29 -21.75
C GLU A 50 6.60 5.35 -22.00
N ASN A 51 7.78 5.68 -21.50
CA ASN A 51 9.05 4.99 -21.75
C ASN A 51 9.61 4.31 -20.50
N THR A 52 8.76 3.79 -19.61
CA THR A 52 9.20 3.09 -18.39
C THR A 52 10.19 1.96 -18.70
N GLY A 53 9.91 1.15 -19.71
CA GLY A 53 10.79 0.08 -20.16
C GLY A 53 12.13 0.57 -20.73
N ALA A 54 12.13 1.69 -21.47
CA ALA A 54 13.36 2.29 -21.99
C ALA A 54 14.28 2.84 -20.91
N LYS A 55 13.73 3.17 -19.72
CA LYS A 55 14.49 3.60 -18.54
C LYS A 55 14.97 2.44 -17.67
N GLY A 56 14.75 1.19 -18.09
CA GLY A 56 15.11 0.01 -17.30
C GLY A 56 14.30 -0.12 -16.02
N LYS A 57 13.04 0.32 -16.01
CA LYS A 57 12.13 0.15 -14.86
C LYS A 57 11.13 -0.97 -15.12
N VAL A 58 10.86 -1.74 -14.07
CA VAL A 58 9.93 -2.89 -14.12
C VAL A 58 8.50 -2.41 -13.92
N LEU A 59 8.31 -1.50 -12.99
CA LEU A 59 7.03 -0.95 -12.58
C LEU A 59 6.92 0.52 -12.97
N GLY A 60 5.72 0.98 -13.25
CA GLY A 60 5.56 2.31 -13.77
C GLY A 60 5.11 3.34 -12.76
N ALA A 61 4.16 3.00 -11.89
CA ALA A 61 3.65 3.94 -10.90
C ALA A 61 4.32 3.72 -9.55
N GLY A 62 4.52 4.80 -8.80
CA GLY A 62 5.19 4.72 -7.49
C GLY A 62 4.44 3.91 -6.43
N TYR A 63 3.14 3.68 -6.60
CA TYR A 63 2.36 2.82 -5.70
C TYR A 63 2.48 1.32 -6.05
N GLU A 64 2.92 0.96 -7.25
CA GLU A 64 3.04 -0.45 -7.67
C GLU A 64 4.06 -1.23 -6.81
N PRO A 65 5.27 -0.70 -6.50
CA PRO A 65 6.17 -1.35 -5.54
C PRO A 65 5.54 -1.54 -4.16
N TYR A 66 4.75 -0.57 -3.71
CA TYR A 66 4.06 -0.67 -2.43
C TYR A 66 3.04 -1.82 -2.43
N ILE A 67 2.25 -1.95 -3.50
CA ILE A 67 1.30 -3.06 -3.66
C ILE A 67 2.04 -4.41 -3.65
N MET A 68 3.16 -4.51 -4.37
CA MET A 68 3.95 -5.74 -4.38
C MET A 68 4.49 -6.06 -2.98
N ALA A 69 5.06 -5.07 -2.28
CA ALA A 69 5.53 -5.24 -0.91
C ALA A 69 4.40 -5.68 0.04
N PHE A 70 3.21 -5.06 -0.06
CA PHE A 70 2.05 -5.46 0.72
C PHE A 70 1.68 -6.93 0.50
N PHE A 71 1.58 -7.38 -0.76
CA PHE A 71 1.24 -8.78 -1.06
C PHE A 71 2.33 -9.76 -0.67
N ILE A 72 3.62 -9.38 -0.73
CA ILE A 72 4.73 -10.20 -0.22
C ILE A 72 4.57 -10.43 1.29
N GLY A 73 4.35 -9.39 2.06
CA GLY A 73 4.14 -9.50 3.51
C GLY A 73 2.88 -10.28 3.85
N LEU A 74 1.77 -9.99 3.15
CA LEU A 74 0.50 -10.69 3.33
C LEU A 74 0.62 -12.19 3.05
N TYR A 75 1.29 -12.57 1.96
CA TYR A 75 1.48 -13.95 1.56
C TYR A 75 2.42 -14.70 2.51
N ALA A 76 3.49 -14.06 2.96
CA ALA A 76 4.37 -14.59 4.00
C ALA A 76 3.70 -14.68 5.37
N GLY A 77 2.56 -14.02 5.58
CA GLY A 77 1.90 -13.90 6.87
C GLY A 77 2.73 -13.15 7.92
N LYS A 78 3.66 -12.29 7.48
CA LYS A 78 4.62 -11.59 8.34
C LYS A 78 4.43 -10.08 8.28
N LYS A 79 4.51 -9.45 9.44
CA LYS A 79 4.41 -8.01 9.65
C LYS A 79 5.71 -7.47 10.23
N LEU A 80 6.07 -6.26 9.87
CA LEU A 80 7.16 -5.51 10.47
C LEU A 80 6.63 -4.12 10.83
N PRO A 81 6.59 -3.75 12.11
CA PRO A 81 6.18 -2.41 12.50
C PRO A 81 7.04 -1.34 11.81
N LEU A 82 6.43 -0.18 11.51
CA LEU A 82 7.18 0.96 11.02
C LEU A 82 8.01 1.57 12.16
N SER A 83 9.04 2.36 11.80
CA SER A 83 9.80 3.16 12.76
C SER A 83 8.86 4.04 13.60
N GLU A 84 9.15 4.15 14.89
CA GLU A 84 8.43 5.08 15.79
C GLU A 84 8.82 6.53 15.52
N ASP A 85 9.99 6.76 14.92
CA ASP A 85 10.43 8.09 14.52
C ASP A 85 9.69 8.54 13.26
N SER A 86 8.89 9.59 13.40
CA SER A 86 8.16 10.18 12.27
C SER A 86 9.09 10.70 11.16
N ASP A 87 10.33 11.05 11.49
CA ASP A 87 11.31 11.53 10.53
C ASP A 87 11.83 10.44 9.61
N ASP A 88 11.69 9.18 10.01
CA ASP A 88 11.99 8.01 9.18
C ASP A 88 10.86 7.65 8.22
N LEU A 89 9.69 8.26 8.37
CA LEU A 89 8.50 7.91 7.62
C LEU A 89 8.23 8.90 6.47
N LYS A 90 7.64 8.38 5.41
CA LYS A 90 7.18 9.15 4.26
C LYS A 90 5.81 8.69 3.82
N VAL A 91 4.94 9.65 3.50
CA VAL A 91 3.63 9.39 2.90
C VAL A 91 3.82 9.09 1.41
N LEU A 92 3.11 8.08 0.90
CA LEU A 92 3.28 7.62 -0.48
C LEU A 92 2.91 8.67 -1.54
N GLY A 93 2.09 9.64 -1.20
CA GLY A 93 1.78 10.78 -2.06
C GLY A 93 0.49 10.64 -2.88
N GLN A 94 -0.11 9.45 -2.96
CA GLN A 94 -1.38 9.23 -3.67
C GLN A 94 -2.34 8.39 -2.83
N PRO A 95 -3.58 8.90 -2.57
CA PRO A 95 -4.61 8.15 -1.86
C PRO A 95 -4.96 6.82 -2.53
N LEU A 96 -5.33 5.84 -1.72
CA LEU A 96 -5.65 4.47 -2.13
C LEU A 96 -6.76 4.38 -3.17
N GLN A 97 -7.73 5.30 -3.13
CA GLN A 97 -8.84 5.34 -4.10
C GLN A 97 -8.39 5.51 -5.56
N PHE A 98 -7.19 6.04 -5.79
CA PHE A 98 -6.65 6.26 -7.14
C PHE A 98 -5.73 5.13 -7.61
N TRP A 99 -5.45 4.15 -6.76
CA TRP A 99 -4.58 3.03 -7.13
C TRP A 99 -5.28 2.12 -8.13
N GLY A 100 -4.57 1.76 -9.17
CA GLY A 100 -5.12 0.94 -10.25
C GLY A 100 -6.03 1.68 -11.23
N ASN A 101 -6.33 2.97 -11.00
CA ASN A 101 -7.11 3.77 -11.93
C ASN A 101 -6.16 4.50 -12.91
N LEU A 102 -5.95 3.91 -14.08
CA LEU A 102 -5.01 4.38 -15.10
C LEU A 102 -5.70 4.85 -16.38
N ASP A 103 -7.01 5.04 -16.36
CA ASP A 103 -7.80 5.40 -17.55
C ASP A 103 -7.31 6.67 -18.26
N SER A 104 -6.61 7.56 -17.54
CA SER A 104 -6.04 8.77 -18.09
C SER A 104 -4.61 8.62 -18.65
N LYS A 105 -3.97 7.45 -18.52
CA LYS A 105 -2.57 7.24 -18.90
C LYS A 105 -2.48 6.26 -20.07
N LYS A 106 -2.02 6.76 -21.21
CA LYS A 106 -1.78 5.97 -22.42
C LYS A 106 -0.96 4.71 -22.14
N ASN A 107 -1.34 3.60 -22.76
CA ASN A 107 -0.67 2.30 -22.75
C ASN A 107 -0.63 1.57 -21.41
N ARG A 108 -1.44 1.93 -20.41
CA ARG A 108 -1.55 1.18 -19.16
C ARG A 108 -2.94 0.61 -18.97
N LYS A 109 -2.97 -0.63 -18.49
CA LYS A 109 -4.21 -1.31 -18.15
C LYS A 109 -4.69 -0.87 -16.76
N ALA A 110 -5.95 -0.44 -16.67
CA ALA A 110 -6.59 -0.17 -15.38
C ALA A 110 -6.84 -1.48 -14.60
N TYR A 111 -6.76 -1.39 -13.27
CA TYR A 111 -7.05 -2.50 -12.35
C TYR A 111 -8.14 -2.08 -11.34
N PRO A 112 -9.37 -1.83 -11.78
CA PRO A 112 -10.42 -1.23 -10.93
C PRO A 112 -10.78 -2.08 -9.71
N VAL A 113 -10.62 -3.40 -9.81
CA VAL A 113 -10.94 -4.34 -8.71
C VAL A 113 -9.79 -4.52 -7.70
N LEU A 114 -8.59 -4.04 -8.00
CA LEU A 114 -7.42 -4.21 -7.14
C LEU A 114 -7.64 -3.63 -5.74
N ARG A 115 -8.25 -2.44 -5.66
CA ARG A 115 -8.59 -1.78 -4.40
C ARG A 115 -9.50 -2.67 -3.53
N SER A 116 -10.49 -3.30 -4.13
CA SER A 116 -11.40 -4.20 -3.41
C SER A 116 -10.68 -5.43 -2.89
N TYR A 117 -9.75 -6.00 -3.65
CA TYR A 117 -8.96 -7.14 -3.18
C TYR A 117 -8.05 -6.77 -2.00
N ILE A 118 -7.37 -5.63 -2.06
CA ILE A 118 -6.55 -5.14 -0.95
C ILE A 118 -7.43 -4.93 0.30
N PHE A 119 -8.56 -4.24 0.15
CA PHE A 119 -9.48 -3.98 1.24
C PHE A 119 -10.01 -5.27 1.88
N MET A 120 -10.49 -6.22 1.08
CA MET A 120 -10.98 -7.52 1.59
C MET A 120 -9.89 -8.31 2.33
N ALA A 121 -8.65 -8.29 1.81
CA ALA A 121 -7.52 -8.94 2.48
C ALA A 121 -7.23 -8.29 3.85
N LEU A 122 -7.30 -6.96 3.94
CA LEU A 122 -7.12 -6.22 5.19
C LEU A 122 -8.24 -6.53 6.18
N VAL A 123 -9.50 -6.54 5.75
CA VAL A 123 -10.66 -6.93 6.58
C VAL A 123 -10.46 -8.33 7.17
N ALA A 124 -9.95 -9.28 6.38
CA ALA A 124 -9.71 -10.64 6.80
C ALA A 124 -8.48 -10.82 7.73
N LYS A 125 -7.54 -9.87 7.73
CA LYS A 125 -6.25 -9.99 8.42
C LYS A 125 -6.06 -9.00 9.56
N THR A 126 -6.99 -8.06 9.74
CA THR A 126 -6.97 -7.10 10.85
C THR A 126 -7.93 -7.56 11.93
N ASP A 127 -7.46 -7.60 13.16
CA ASP A 127 -8.30 -7.93 14.32
C ASP A 127 -9.15 -6.71 14.69
N VAL A 128 -10.39 -6.71 14.20
CA VAL A 128 -11.37 -5.65 14.39
C VAL A 128 -12.64 -6.24 15.01
N ASP A 129 -13.16 -5.58 16.03
CA ASP A 129 -14.49 -5.89 16.56
C ASP A 129 -15.57 -5.33 15.61
N TRP A 130 -15.94 -6.14 14.61
CA TRP A 130 -16.96 -5.78 13.61
C TRP A 130 -18.35 -5.61 14.22
N ILE A 131 -18.63 -6.31 15.35
CA ILE A 131 -19.90 -6.18 16.06
C ILE A 131 -19.97 -4.83 16.77
N ALA A 132 -18.89 -4.41 17.41
CA ALA A 132 -18.81 -3.10 18.04
C ALA A 132 -18.89 -1.96 17.00
N LEU A 133 -18.32 -2.15 15.81
CA LEU A 133 -18.49 -1.20 14.70
C LEU A 133 -19.96 -1.10 14.24
N ASP A 134 -20.63 -2.23 14.06
CA ASP A 134 -22.03 -2.27 13.61
C ASP A 134 -22.98 -1.62 14.64
N LYS A 135 -22.70 -1.82 15.93
CA LYS A 135 -23.43 -1.19 17.04
C LYS A 135 -23.12 0.30 17.24
N GLY A 136 -22.06 0.81 16.60
CA GLY A 136 -21.60 2.18 16.80
C GLY A 136 -20.76 2.40 18.05
N ASP A 137 -20.33 1.32 18.75
CA ASP A 137 -19.46 1.39 19.93
C ASP A 137 -18.04 1.84 19.57
N ILE A 138 -17.59 1.54 18.34
CA ILE A 138 -16.35 2.05 17.76
C ILE A 138 -16.61 2.84 16.47
N LYS A 139 -15.80 3.89 16.25
CA LYS A 139 -15.94 4.76 15.08
C LYS A 139 -15.29 4.12 13.84
N ALA A 140 -15.91 4.32 12.66
CA ALA A 140 -15.36 3.87 11.39
C ALA A 140 -13.91 4.36 11.14
N ASN A 141 -13.59 5.59 11.52
CA ASN A 141 -12.22 6.12 11.42
C ASN A 141 -11.20 5.35 12.26
N THR A 142 -11.59 4.85 13.44
CA THR A 142 -10.72 4.00 14.27
C THR A 142 -10.40 2.69 13.56
N VAL A 143 -11.41 2.04 12.99
CA VAL A 143 -11.23 0.81 12.20
C VAL A 143 -10.36 1.08 10.97
N VAL A 144 -10.61 2.18 10.25
CA VAL A 144 -9.78 2.56 9.10
C VAL A 144 -8.31 2.75 9.47
N LEU A 145 -8.01 3.35 10.63
CA LEU A 145 -6.63 3.46 11.11
C LEU A 145 -5.99 2.10 11.37
N GLN A 146 -6.72 1.15 11.98
CA GLN A 146 -6.24 -0.22 12.18
C GLN A 146 -5.95 -0.92 10.84
N LEU A 147 -6.84 -0.77 9.84
CA LEU A 147 -6.61 -1.31 8.49
C LEU A 147 -5.38 -0.71 7.82
N ILE A 148 -5.16 0.61 7.94
CA ILE A 148 -3.98 1.29 7.39
C ILE A 148 -2.71 0.80 8.09
N THR A 149 -2.68 0.74 9.42
CA THR A 149 -1.53 0.23 10.18
C THR A 149 -1.20 -1.21 9.76
N THR A 150 -2.21 -2.08 9.68
CA THR A 150 -2.01 -3.47 9.20
C THR A 150 -1.42 -3.51 7.78
N MET A 151 -1.89 -2.65 6.88
CA MET A 151 -1.37 -2.54 5.52
C MET A 151 0.09 -2.09 5.50
N GLU A 152 0.41 -1.07 6.29
CA GLU A 152 1.74 -0.50 6.42
C GLU A 152 2.74 -1.53 6.98
N GLU A 153 2.36 -2.30 8.00
CA GLU A 153 3.19 -3.35 8.60
C GLU A 153 3.49 -4.49 7.62
N TYR A 154 2.49 -4.95 6.86
CA TYR A 154 2.71 -5.97 5.82
C TYR A 154 3.61 -5.43 4.70
N ALA A 155 3.38 -4.20 4.25
CA ALA A 155 4.20 -3.57 3.22
C ALA A 155 5.65 -3.37 3.71
N ASN A 156 5.85 -2.98 4.98
CA ASN A 156 7.18 -2.78 5.55
C ASN A 156 7.99 -4.08 5.56
N TYR A 157 7.37 -5.22 5.94
CA TYR A 157 8.01 -6.53 5.80
C TYR A 157 8.33 -6.85 4.33
N GLY A 158 7.38 -6.64 3.43
CA GLY A 158 7.60 -6.91 2.01
C GLY A 158 8.70 -6.05 1.40
N PHE A 159 8.81 -4.79 1.78
CA PHE A 159 9.92 -3.92 1.38
C PHE A 159 11.27 -4.42 1.88
N SER A 160 11.35 -4.95 3.12
CA SER A 160 12.59 -5.54 3.61
C SER A 160 13.03 -6.74 2.78
N VAL A 161 12.09 -7.62 2.41
CA VAL A 161 12.37 -8.77 1.51
C VAL A 161 12.84 -8.30 0.14
N MET A 162 12.17 -7.30 -0.45
CA MET A 162 12.54 -6.75 -1.75
C MET A 162 13.94 -6.09 -1.71
N GLU A 163 14.24 -5.36 -0.64
CA GLU A 163 15.54 -4.72 -0.45
C GLU A 163 16.66 -5.77 -0.36
N ASP A 164 16.46 -6.85 0.39
CA ASP A 164 17.45 -7.91 0.52
C ASP A 164 17.71 -8.62 -0.82
N LYS A 165 16.66 -8.87 -1.62
CA LYS A 165 16.82 -9.39 -2.99
C LYS A 165 17.63 -8.45 -3.89
N LEU A 166 17.42 -7.13 -3.79
CA LEU A 166 18.19 -6.13 -4.54
C LEU A 166 19.65 -5.98 -4.05
N LYS A 167 19.92 -6.27 -2.76
CA LYS A 167 21.30 -6.32 -2.23
C LYS A 167 22.04 -7.54 -2.76
N GLU A 168 21.37 -8.70 -2.86
CA GLU A 168 21.94 -9.94 -3.41
C GLU A 168 22.17 -9.81 -4.92
N ASP A 169 21.19 -9.32 -5.65
CA ASP A 169 21.26 -9.11 -7.10
C ASP A 169 20.51 -7.82 -7.49
N LYS A 170 21.22 -6.79 -7.91
CA LYS A 170 20.62 -5.51 -8.37
C LYS A 170 19.70 -5.69 -9.57
N GLY A 171 19.86 -6.77 -10.33
CA GLY A 171 19.06 -7.12 -11.49
C GLY A 171 17.85 -8.00 -11.19
N TYR A 172 17.67 -8.46 -9.95
CA TYR A 172 16.70 -9.48 -9.57
C TYR A 172 15.30 -9.24 -10.17
N PHE A 173 14.74 -8.05 -10.00
CA PHE A 173 13.38 -7.75 -10.45
C PHE A 173 13.24 -7.50 -11.96
N PHE A 174 14.32 -7.47 -12.74
CA PHE A 174 14.26 -7.33 -14.19
C PHE A 174 13.95 -8.65 -14.90
N SER A 175 14.01 -9.78 -14.19
CA SER A 175 13.49 -11.04 -14.69
C SER A 175 11.94 -11.05 -14.58
N HIS A 176 11.27 -11.47 -15.65
CA HIS A 176 9.81 -11.58 -15.69
C HIS A 176 9.23 -12.65 -14.74
N ARG A 177 10.08 -13.51 -14.15
CA ARG A 177 9.70 -14.55 -13.18
C ARG A 177 10.01 -14.17 -11.75
N SER A 178 10.75 -13.10 -11.49
CA SER A 178 11.30 -12.77 -10.16
C SER A 178 10.24 -12.69 -9.07
N PHE A 179 9.09 -12.08 -9.35
CA PHE A 179 8.01 -12.02 -8.38
C PHE A 179 7.39 -13.39 -8.11
N LEU A 180 7.17 -14.21 -9.15
CA LEU A 180 6.67 -15.56 -8.97
C LEU A 180 7.64 -16.42 -8.16
N ASP A 181 8.91 -16.40 -8.51
CA ASP A 181 9.95 -17.17 -7.82
C ASP A 181 10.07 -16.74 -6.35
N MET A 182 9.94 -15.44 -6.06
CA MET A 182 9.91 -14.92 -4.69
C MET A 182 8.69 -15.43 -3.91
N PHE A 183 7.48 -15.39 -4.47
CA PHE A 183 6.30 -15.92 -3.81
C PHE A 183 6.42 -17.42 -3.52
N LEU A 184 6.97 -18.21 -4.45
CA LEU A 184 7.20 -19.65 -4.24
C LEU A 184 8.20 -19.93 -3.12
N GLN A 185 9.24 -19.09 -2.97
CA GLN A 185 10.23 -19.21 -1.88
C GLN A 185 9.65 -18.85 -0.50
N LEU A 186 8.64 -17.99 -0.42
CA LEU A 186 8.02 -17.61 0.84
C LEU A 186 7.13 -18.72 1.45
N THR A 187 6.78 -19.74 0.66
CA THR A 187 5.95 -20.88 1.09
C THR A 187 6.75 -22.14 1.41
N SER A 188 8.04 -22.12 1.17
CA SER A 188 8.98 -23.22 1.48
C SER A 188 9.51 -23.09 2.91
#